data_2cbdb5c8876f92f56ab0ba613e6e6c61
#
_entry.id   2cbdb5c8876f92f56ab0ba613e6e6c61
#
_cell.length_a   1.000
_cell.length_b   1.000
_cell.length_c   1.000
_cell.angle_alpha   90.00
_cell.angle_beta   90.00
_cell.angle_gamma   90.00
#
_symmetry.space_group_name_H-M   'P 1'
#
loop_
_entity.id
_entity.type
_entity.pdbx_description
1 polymer ?
#
loop_
_entity_poly.entity_id
_entity_poly.type
_entity_poly.pdbx_seq_one_letter_code
_entity_poly.pdbx_strand_id
1 'polypeptide(L)'
;MSFWRRLFGKETKQDLLPQRLDYLNEGLALERQGDFEGALTSYRLAFRDNPADSRILLNMAIAFTKTGQPEEAIRHYKRALELDASLVGAHYGVAFLLLKRGENQQAAEHLRTFLARPPKGPDAERWVRHAETALRDIASSPAPETL
;
A
#
# COMPACT_ATOMS: atom_id res chain seq x y z
N MET A 1 -39.44 34.51 -8.02
CA MET A 1 -38.16 33.89 -7.77
C MET A 1 -37.64 34.35 -6.45
N SER A 2 -37.43 33.44 -5.53
CA SER A 2 -37.00 33.80 -4.20
C SER A 2 -35.55 34.27 -4.23
N PHE A 3 -35.29 35.35 -3.49
CA PHE A 3 -34.00 35.91 -3.19
C PHE A 3 -33.01 34.84 -2.71
N TRP A 4 -33.48 33.83 -2.00
CA TRP A 4 -32.76 32.72 -1.49
C TRP A 4 -32.12 31.82 -2.59
N ARG A 5 -32.80 31.65 -3.75
CA ARG A 5 -32.22 30.91 -4.88
C ARG A 5 -31.02 31.61 -5.52
N ARG A 6 -30.97 32.95 -5.42
CA ARG A 6 -29.82 33.74 -5.92
C ARG A 6 -28.63 33.68 -4.98
N LEU A 7 -28.89 33.57 -3.66
CA LEU A 7 -27.84 33.60 -2.64
C LEU A 7 -27.18 32.24 -2.47
N PHE A 8 -27.96 31.16 -2.60
CA PHE A 8 -27.46 29.80 -2.29
C PHE A 8 -27.34 28.91 -3.53
N GLY A 9 -27.52 29.46 -4.72
CA GLY A 9 -27.46 28.68 -5.95
C GLY A 9 -28.58 27.63 -6.06
N LYS A 10 -28.55 26.86 -7.12
CA LYS A 10 -29.40 25.66 -7.23
C LYS A 10 -28.75 24.54 -6.40
N GLU A 11 -29.12 24.45 -5.15
CA GLU A 11 -28.81 23.25 -4.38
C GLU A 11 -29.54 22.07 -5.04
N THR A 12 -28.80 21.25 -5.71
CA THR A 12 -29.33 19.97 -6.19
C THR A 12 -29.39 19.02 -4.98
N LYS A 13 -30.26 18.01 -5.06
CA LYS A 13 -30.30 16.95 -4.04
C LYS A 13 -28.92 16.33 -3.78
N GLN A 14 -27.99 16.43 -4.74
CA GLN A 14 -26.62 16.01 -4.62
C GLN A 14 -25.81 16.91 -3.68
N ASP A 15 -26.11 18.21 -3.65
CA ASP A 15 -25.41 19.16 -2.78
C ASP A 15 -25.84 19.04 -1.31
N LEU A 16 -26.99 18.41 -1.07
CA LEU A 16 -27.54 18.14 0.26
C LEU A 16 -27.09 16.79 0.83
N LEU A 17 -26.50 15.90 0.00
CA LEU A 17 -25.87 14.70 0.51
C LEU A 17 -24.58 15.13 1.21
N PRO A 18 -24.33 14.66 2.45
CA PRO A 18 -23.04 14.89 3.07
C PRO A 18 -21.98 14.45 2.07
N GLN A 19 -21.08 15.37 1.68
CA GLN A 19 -19.95 15.04 0.84
C GLN A 19 -19.28 13.83 1.45
N ARG A 20 -19.24 12.73 0.72
CA ARG A 20 -18.44 11.57 1.11
C ARG A 20 -17.04 12.09 1.28
N LEU A 21 -16.58 12.13 2.51
CA LEU A 21 -15.20 12.46 2.80
C LEU A 21 -14.34 11.43 2.08
N ASP A 22 -13.48 11.92 1.22
CA ASP A 22 -12.56 11.08 0.47
C ASP A 22 -11.35 10.76 1.38
N TYR A 23 -11.57 9.84 2.28
CA TYR A 23 -10.56 9.44 3.27
C TYR A 23 -9.30 8.89 2.64
N LEU A 24 -9.40 8.25 1.47
CA LEU A 24 -8.22 7.76 0.76
C LEU A 24 -7.33 8.93 0.32
N ASN A 25 -7.89 9.93 -0.32
CA ASN A 25 -7.13 11.11 -0.74
C ASN A 25 -6.61 11.92 0.44
N GLU A 26 -7.38 12.00 1.52
CA GLU A 26 -6.91 12.61 2.77
C GLU A 26 -5.70 11.88 3.34
N GLY A 27 -5.75 10.55 3.40
CA GLY A 27 -4.63 9.72 3.85
C GLY A 27 -3.39 9.90 2.97
N LEU A 28 -3.55 9.92 1.65
CA LEU A 28 -2.45 10.17 0.71
C LEU A 28 -1.83 11.54 0.90
N ALA A 29 -2.63 12.56 1.19
CA ALA A 29 -2.14 13.90 1.47
C ALA A 29 -1.32 13.95 2.76
N LEU A 30 -1.79 13.28 3.81
CA LEU A 30 -1.07 13.18 5.09
C LEU A 30 0.25 12.40 4.93
N GLU A 31 0.24 11.33 4.16
CA GLU A 31 1.44 10.56 3.84
C GLU A 31 2.49 11.42 3.14
N ARG A 32 2.09 12.24 2.17
CA ARG A 32 3.00 13.18 1.48
C ARG A 32 3.63 14.19 2.44
N GLN A 33 2.94 14.51 3.53
CA GLN A 33 3.44 15.39 4.59
C GLN A 33 4.32 14.65 5.61
N GLY A 34 4.45 13.33 5.47
CA GLY A 34 5.16 12.49 6.42
C GLY A 34 4.35 12.11 7.67
N ASP A 35 3.07 12.45 7.71
CA ASP A 35 2.17 12.10 8.80
C ASP A 35 1.54 10.72 8.56
N PHE A 36 2.33 9.68 8.79
CA PHE A 36 1.89 8.30 8.56
C PHE A 36 0.85 7.82 9.58
N GLU A 37 0.89 8.31 10.80
CA GLU A 37 -0.13 7.99 11.82
C GLU A 37 -1.48 8.61 11.44
N GLY A 38 -1.49 9.87 11.03
CA GLY A 38 -2.69 10.53 10.51
C GLY A 38 -3.21 9.84 9.25
N ALA A 39 -2.30 9.46 8.34
CA ALA A 39 -2.66 8.70 7.15
C ALA A 39 -3.34 7.38 7.49
N LEU A 40 -2.82 6.61 8.44
CA LEU A 40 -3.44 5.37 8.90
C LEU A 40 -4.86 5.57 9.41
N THR A 41 -5.10 6.63 10.16
CA THR A 41 -6.45 6.97 10.64
C THR A 41 -7.40 7.18 9.46
N SER A 42 -6.99 7.96 8.47
CA SER A 42 -7.79 8.20 7.27
C SER A 42 -7.98 6.93 6.43
N TYR A 43 -6.94 6.12 6.28
CA TYR A 43 -7.04 4.84 5.56
C TYR A 43 -7.99 3.84 6.24
N ARG A 44 -8.01 3.79 7.57
CA ARG A 44 -8.99 2.95 8.31
C ARG A 44 -10.41 3.35 8.00
N LEU A 45 -10.68 4.66 7.92
CA LEU A 45 -12.00 5.17 7.57
C LEU A 45 -12.35 4.86 6.09
N ALA A 46 -11.38 5.01 5.18
CA ALA A 46 -11.51 4.63 3.79
C ALA A 46 -11.81 3.14 3.64
N PHE A 47 -11.10 2.30 4.37
CA PHE A 47 -11.29 0.85 4.37
C PHE A 47 -12.66 0.45 4.90
N ARG A 48 -13.15 1.10 5.94
CA ARG A 48 -14.50 0.88 6.47
C ARG A 48 -15.56 1.12 5.40
N ASP A 49 -15.38 2.18 4.60
CA ASP A 49 -16.34 2.54 3.55
C ASP A 49 -16.19 1.68 2.30
N ASN A 50 -14.98 1.14 2.04
CA ASN A 50 -14.70 0.34 0.85
C ASN A 50 -13.71 -0.80 1.14
N PRO A 51 -14.18 -1.88 1.82
CA PRO A 51 -13.29 -2.96 2.29
C PRO A 51 -12.73 -3.85 1.18
N ALA A 52 -13.20 -3.71 -0.06
CA ALA A 52 -12.71 -4.46 -1.21
C ALA A 52 -11.68 -3.71 -2.05
N ASP A 53 -11.31 -2.48 -1.65
CA ASP A 53 -10.32 -1.70 -2.39
C ASP A 53 -8.91 -2.08 -1.93
N SER A 54 -8.22 -2.87 -2.77
CA SER A 54 -6.86 -3.33 -2.51
C SER A 54 -5.84 -2.19 -2.36
N ARG A 55 -6.09 -1.04 -2.98
CA ARG A 55 -5.19 0.12 -2.89
C ARG A 55 -5.16 0.70 -1.48
N ILE A 56 -6.29 0.68 -0.78
CA ILE A 56 -6.36 1.14 0.61
C ILE A 56 -5.49 0.25 1.49
N LEU A 57 -5.60 -1.06 1.34
CA LEU A 57 -4.78 -2.02 2.08
C LEU A 57 -3.29 -1.88 1.76
N LEU A 58 -2.95 -1.64 0.50
CA LEU A 58 -1.57 -1.38 0.08
C LEU A 58 -1.02 -0.13 0.78
N ASN A 59 -1.76 0.96 0.77
CA ASN A 59 -1.34 2.20 1.41
C ASN A 59 -1.23 2.06 2.94
N MET A 60 -2.15 1.33 3.56
CA MET A 60 -2.04 0.98 4.98
C MET A 60 -0.76 0.19 5.27
N ALA A 61 -0.43 -0.78 4.44
CA ALA A 61 0.79 -1.57 4.60
C ALA A 61 2.05 -0.71 4.52
N ILE A 62 2.09 0.22 3.58
CA ILE A 62 3.20 1.18 3.45
C ILE A 62 3.30 2.05 4.71
N ALA A 63 2.19 2.57 5.19
CA ALA A 63 2.16 3.40 6.40
C ALA A 63 2.58 2.61 7.65
N PHE A 64 2.15 1.35 7.79
CA PHE A 64 2.62 0.48 8.88
C PHE A 64 4.13 0.21 8.79
N THR A 65 4.66 0.04 7.59
CA THR A 65 6.11 -0.10 7.40
C THR A 65 6.84 1.16 7.90
N LYS A 66 6.34 2.32 7.54
CA LYS A 66 6.95 3.61 7.91
C LYS A 66 6.84 3.92 9.41
N THR A 67 5.82 3.41 10.08
CA THR A 67 5.62 3.59 11.53
C THR A 67 6.26 2.48 12.37
N GLY A 68 7.04 1.60 11.76
CA GLY A 68 7.76 0.55 12.47
C GLY A 68 6.87 -0.58 12.98
N GLN A 69 5.81 -0.91 12.26
CA GLN A 69 4.87 -1.98 12.57
C GLN A 69 4.90 -3.06 11.47
N PRO A 70 6.00 -3.84 11.37
CA PRO A 70 6.21 -4.76 10.25
C PRO A 70 5.18 -5.90 10.20
N GLU A 71 4.71 -6.39 11.33
CA GLU A 71 3.72 -7.48 11.37
C GLU A 71 2.38 -7.03 10.78
N GLU A 72 1.93 -5.84 11.14
CA GLU A 72 0.74 -5.24 10.57
C GLU A 72 0.92 -4.97 9.07
N ALA A 73 2.09 -4.48 8.67
CA ALA A 73 2.41 -4.22 7.28
C ALA A 73 2.34 -5.50 6.44
N ILE A 74 2.97 -6.58 6.88
CA ILE A 74 2.95 -7.88 6.19
C ILE A 74 1.51 -8.37 6.01
N ARG A 75 0.71 -8.31 7.06
CA ARG A 75 -0.69 -8.75 7.02
C ARG A 75 -1.49 -7.96 5.99
N HIS A 76 -1.32 -6.65 5.94
CA HIS A 76 -2.03 -5.78 5.00
C HIS A 76 -1.55 -5.96 3.55
N TYR A 77 -0.24 -6.14 3.33
CA TYR A 77 0.27 -6.49 2.00
C TYR A 77 -0.32 -7.81 1.50
N LYS A 78 -0.32 -8.85 2.34
CA LYS A 78 -0.89 -10.15 1.98
C LYS A 78 -2.37 -10.05 1.66
N ARG A 79 -3.12 -9.30 2.45
CA ARG A 79 -4.53 -9.07 2.21
C ARG A 79 -4.78 -8.30 0.91
N ALA A 80 -3.97 -7.29 0.62
CA ALA A 80 -4.05 -6.56 -0.65
C ALA A 80 -3.82 -7.48 -1.84
N LEU A 81 -2.85 -8.38 -1.75
CA LEU A 81 -2.53 -9.36 -2.79
C LEU A 81 -3.60 -10.43 -2.96
N GLU A 82 -4.33 -10.80 -1.90
CA GLU A 82 -5.51 -11.67 -2.00
C GLU A 82 -6.61 -11.02 -2.84
N LEU A 83 -6.79 -9.71 -2.71
CA LEU A 83 -7.78 -8.96 -3.49
C LEU A 83 -7.31 -8.64 -4.90
N ASP A 84 -6.03 -8.38 -5.09
CA ASP A 84 -5.43 -8.06 -6.38
C ASP A 84 -3.98 -8.55 -6.43
N ALA A 85 -3.76 -9.71 -7.01
CA ALA A 85 -2.43 -10.32 -7.14
C ALA A 85 -1.50 -9.57 -8.11
N SER A 86 -2.02 -8.62 -8.88
CA SER A 86 -1.25 -7.83 -9.85
C SER A 86 -0.55 -6.62 -9.25
N LEU A 87 -0.72 -6.35 -7.95
CA LEU A 87 -0.10 -5.22 -7.26
C LEU A 87 1.42 -5.45 -7.08
N VAL A 88 2.20 -5.04 -8.07
CA VAL A 88 3.66 -5.25 -8.07
C VAL A 88 4.35 -4.57 -6.89
N GLY A 89 3.88 -3.40 -6.48
CA GLY A 89 4.41 -2.70 -5.30
C GLY A 89 4.21 -3.48 -4.00
N ALA A 90 3.12 -4.23 -3.89
CA ALA A 90 2.85 -5.08 -2.73
C ALA A 90 3.82 -6.28 -2.66
N HIS A 91 4.13 -6.88 -3.79
CA HIS A 91 5.14 -7.95 -3.85
C HIS A 91 6.51 -7.45 -3.42
N TYR A 92 6.93 -6.28 -3.93
CA TYR A 92 8.19 -5.66 -3.53
C TYR A 92 8.21 -5.35 -2.02
N GLY A 93 7.19 -4.66 -1.53
CA GLY A 93 7.13 -4.23 -0.13
C GLY A 93 7.12 -5.39 0.86
N VAL A 94 6.30 -6.40 0.63
CA VAL A 94 6.23 -7.55 1.55
C VAL A 94 7.51 -8.39 1.52
N ALA A 95 8.17 -8.48 0.37
CA ALA A 95 9.41 -9.26 0.24
C ALA A 95 10.50 -8.77 1.20
N PHE A 96 10.73 -7.47 1.28
CA PHE A 96 11.77 -6.91 2.16
C PHE A 96 11.42 -7.04 3.64
N LEU A 97 10.16 -7.01 4.00
CA LEU A 97 9.71 -7.29 5.37
C LEU A 97 9.91 -8.77 5.74
N LEU A 98 9.62 -9.67 4.81
CA LEU A 98 9.85 -11.10 4.99
C LEU A 98 11.34 -11.43 5.12
N LEU A 99 12.20 -10.75 4.35
CA LEU A 99 13.67 -10.89 4.48
C LEU A 99 14.15 -10.52 5.88
N LYS A 100 13.64 -9.43 6.44
CA LYS A 100 13.99 -9.01 7.81
C LYS A 100 13.58 -10.03 8.85
N ARG A 101 12.53 -10.81 8.58
CA ARG A 101 12.09 -11.91 9.45
C ARG A 101 12.84 -13.22 9.22
N GLY A 102 13.72 -13.28 8.23
CA GLY A 102 14.43 -14.48 7.86
C GLY A 102 13.63 -15.46 7.01
N GLU A 103 12.46 -15.06 6.53
CA GLU A 103 11.59 -15.88 5.66
C GLU A 103 12.02 -15.73 4.19
N ASN A 104 13.24 -16.17 3.91
CA ASN A 104 13.93 -15.90 2.65
C ASN A 104 13.24 -16.55 1.44
N GLN A 105 12.66 -17.74 1.62
CA GLN A 105 12.02 -18.45 0.52
C GLN A 105 10.75 -17.74 0.05
N GLN A 106 9.89 -17.32 0.98
CA GLN A 106 8.71 -16.54 0.65
C GLN A 106 9.08 -15.19 0.03
N ALA A 107 10.09 -14.53 0.58
CA ALA A 107 10.60 -13.27 0.04
C ALA A 107 11.06 -13.44 -1.41
N ALA A 108 11.79 -14.51 -1.70
CA ALA A 108 12.28 -14.80 -3.06
C ALA A 108 11.11 -14.98 -4.05
N GLU A 109 10.06 -15.66 -3.65
CA GLU A 109 8.86 -15.85 -4.49
C GLU A 109 8.23 -14.51 -4.87
N HIS A 110 8.06 -13.61 -3.89
CA HIS A 110 7.53 -12.28 -4.14
C HIS A 110 8.44 -11.43 -5.03
N LEU A 111 9.77 -11.51 -4.82
CA LEU A 111 10.74 -10.79 -5.65
C LEU A 111 10.73 -11.28 -7.10
N ARG A 112 10.61 -12.58 -7.32
CA ARG A 112 10.49 -13.14 -8.68
C ARG A 112 9.22 -12.67 -9.36
N THR A 113 8.11 -12.64 -8.66
CA THR A 113 6.84 -12.11 -9.18
C THR A 113 6.95 -10.64 -9.54
N PHE A 114 7.59 -9.84 -8.69
CA PHE A 114 7.88 -8.43 -8.97
C PHE A 114 8.72 -8.27 -10.23
N LEU A 115 9.80 -9.05 -10.38
CA LEU A 115 10.72 -8.96 -11.51
C LEU A 115 10.12 -9.46 -12.83
N ALA A 116 9.11 -10.34 -12.76
CA ALA A 116 8.39 -10.82 -13.94
C ALA A 116 7.55 -9.71 -14.60
N ARG A 117 7.08 -8.75 -13.82
CA ARG A 117 6.30 -7.59 -14.29
C ARG A 117 6.71 -6.34 -13.54
N PRO A 118 7.93 -5.85 -13.77
CA PRO A 118 8.42 -4.69 -13.03
C PRO A 118 7.61 -3.43 -13.38
N PRO A 119 7.54 -2.47 -12.46
CA PRO A 119 6.88 -1.20 -12.74
C PRO A 119 7.62 -0.43 -13.82
N LYS A 120 6.94 0.51 -14.44
CA LYS A 120 7.51 1.43 -15.43
C LYS A 120 7.78 2.77 -14.77
N GLY A 121 8.75 3.49 -15.29
CA GLY A 121 9.07 4.83 -14.84
C GLY A 121 10.52 5.01 -14.42
N PRO A 122 10.92 6.25 -14.08
CA PRO A 122 12.33 6.59 -13.86
C PRO A 122 12.95 5.89 -12.63
N ASP A 123 12.17 5.56 -11.63
CA ASP A 123 12.63 4.87 -10.42
C ASP A 123 12.64 3.34 -10.55
N ALA A 124 12.05 2.81 -11.61
CA ALA A 124 11.87 1.36 -11.78
C ALA A 124 13.20 0.60 -11.79
N GLU A 125 14.23 1.13 -12.45
CA GLU A 125 15.55 0.49 -12.51
C GLU A 125 16.19 0.31 -11.13
N ARG A 126 16.02 1.26 -10.24
CA ARG A 126 16.54 1.19 -8.88
C ARG A 126 15.87 0.06 -8.10
N TRP A 127 14.57 -0.06 -8.20
CA TRP A 127 13.82 -1.12 -7.53
C TRP A 127 14.11 -2.50 -8.11
N VAL A 128 14.24 -2.60 -9.43
CA VAL A 128 14.62 -3.84 -10.12
C VAL A 128 16.00 -4.29 -9.67
N ARG A 129 17.00 -3.41 -9.68
CA ARG A 129 18.35 -3.74 -9.20
C ARG A 129 18.38 -4.18 -7.74
N HIS A 130 17.60 -3.51 -6.90
CA HIS A 130 17.49 -3.86 -5.49
C HIS A 130 16.90 -5.26 -5.31
N ALA A 131 15.85 -5.58 -6.06
CA ALA A 131 15.22 -6.90 -6.03
C ALA A 131 16.15 -8.00 -6.57
N GLU A 132 16.87 -7.75 -7.66
CA GLU A 132 17.85 -8.67 -8.23
C GLU A 132 19.00 -8.94 -7.26
N THR A 133 19.50 -7.91 -6.60
CA THR A 133 20.56 -8.02 -5.59
C THR A 133 20.08 -8.87 -4.40
N ALA A 134 18.87 -8.60 -3.92
CA ALA A 134 18.29 -9.37 -2.83
C ALA A 134 18.14 -10.87 -3.17
N LEU A 135 17.71 -11.18 -4.39
CA LEU A 135 17.61 -12.57 -4.86
C LEU A 135 18.99 -13.25 -4.91
N ARG A 136 20.02 -12.57 -5.39
CA ARG A 136 21.39 -13.10 -5.40
C ARG A 136 21.88 -13.37 -3.99
N ASP A 137 21.62 -12.48 -3.05
CA ASP A 137 22.01 -12.63 -1.66
C ASP A 137 21.31 -13.82 -1.00
N ILE A 138 20.04 -14.04 -1.29
CA ILE A 138 19.29 -15.21 -0.81
C ILE A 138 19.91 -16.50 -1.36
N ALA A 139 20.23 -16.54 -2.66
CA ALA A 139 20.79 -17.72 -3.32
C ALA A 139 22.21 -18.06 -2.79
N SER A 140 22.98 -17.07 -2.37
CA SER A 140 24.33 -17.25 -1.84
C SER A 140 24.37 -17.49 -0.32
N SER A 141 23.25 -17.30 0.37
CA SER A 141 23.17 -17.59 1.80
C SER A 141 23.18 -19.11 2.02
N PRO A 142 23.99 -19.63 2.96
CA PRO A 142 23.94 -21.05 3.28
C PRO A 142 22.55 -21.41 3.79
N ALA A 143 22.03 -22.57 3.37
CA ALA A 143 20.79 -23.10 3.90
C ALA A 143 20.87 -23.16 5.44
N PRO A 144 19.80 -22.83 6.18
CA PRO A 144 19.84 -23.00 7.63
C PRO A 144 20.21 -24.44 7.95
N GLU A 145 21.27 -24.60 8.75
CA GLU A 145 21.65 -25.92 9.24
C GLU A 145 20.45 -26.51 9.99
N THR A 146 19.84 -27.50 9.38
CA THR A 146 18.84 -28.32 10.09
C THR A 146 19.60 -29.15 11.11
N LEU A 147 19.54 -28.71 12.33
CA LEU A 147 19.95 -29.55 13.48
C LEU A 147 18.95 -30.70 13.65
#